data_9bd1120fce25239aaae25a6bbe45f128
#
_entry.id   9bd1120fce25239aaae25a6bbe45f128
#
_cell.length_a   1.000
_cell.length_b   1.000
_cell.length_c   1.000
_cell.angle_alpha   90.00
_cell.angle_beta   90.00
_cell.angle_gamma   90.00
#
_symmetry.space_group_name_H-M   'P 1'
#
loop_
_entity.id
_entity.type
_entity.pdbx_description
1 polymer ?
#
loop_
_entity_poly.entity_id
_entity_poly.type
_entity_poly.pdbx_seq_one_letter_code
_entity_poly.pdbx_strand_id
1 'polypeptide(L)'
;NMGWMHDFLDYMKLDPYFRKDNHNKMTFAMSYNESEKYILVLSHDEVVHLKCSMLNKMPGLEGDKFKNLMAGYAFMMGHSGKKLLFMGQEFAQEREWSEKRELDWFLLDDPKHKHMQDWVKALLHLYRKNPCLYEQDTTWAGFEWMNANDYERSIFSFVRKSKDGKNNLLFVISFTPVERDDYRVGVPGRHTYKLVLNSADPQFGGSDTEDTKRPVSYKAEKKPCDGRDYSIGYKLPPYGVAVLSLIHISEPTRHSLISY
;
A
#
# COMPACT_ATOMS: atom_id res chain seq x y z
N ASN A 1 -11.30 -11.39 -9.22
CA ASN A 1 -12.30 -10.48 -8.68
C ASN A 1 -12.48 -9.28 -9.59
N MET A 2 -13.41 -9.38 -10.54
CA MET A 2 -13.70 -8.31 -11.49
C MET A 2 -14.40 -7.13 -10.82
N GLY A 3 -15.27 -7.38 -9.84
CA GLY A 3 -15.91 -6.32 -9.06
C GLY A 3 -14.90 -5.42 -8.37
N TRP A 4 -13.93 -6.01 -7.67
CA TRP A 4 -12.84 -5.26 -7.07
C TRP A 4 -12.04 -4.46 -8.11
N MET A 5 -11.76 -5.06 -9.27
CA MET A 5 -11.00 -4.39 -10.33
C MET A 5 -11.71 -3.12 -10.82
N HIS A 6 -13.02 -3.20 -11.08
CA HIS A 6 -13.80 -2.05 -11.52
C HIS A 6 -13.86 -0.97 -10.46
N ASP A 7 -14.19 -1.31 -9.21
CA ASP A 7 -14.23 -0.36 -8.11
C ASP A 7 -12.88 0.32 -7.88
N PHE A 8 -11.79 -0.47 -7.88
CA PHE A 8 -10.43 0.04 -7.75
C PHE A 8 -10.07 1.01 -8.88
N LEU A 9 -10.30 0.62 -10.14
CA LEU A 9 -9.96 1.46 -11.29
C LEU A 9 -10.83 2.71 -11.38
N ASP A 10 -12.11 2.60 -11.04
CA ASP A 10 -13.01 3.75 -10.98
C ASP A 10 -12.52 4.78 -9.95
N TYR A 11 -12.12 4.30 -8.75
CA TYR A 11 -11.53 5.17 -7.74
C TYR A 11 -10.22 5.81 -8.20
N MET A 12 -9.34 5.01 -8.81
CA MET A 12 -8.01 5.48 -9.24
C MET A 12 -8.07 6.51 -10.37
N LYS A 13 -9.07 6.45 -11.24
CA LYS A 13 -9.31 7.41 -12.34
C LYS A 13 -9.84 8.76 -11.85
N LEU A 14 -10.44 8.82 -10.66
CA LEU A 14 -11.01 10.07 -10.14
C LEU A 14 -9.94 11.11 -9.88
N ASP A 15 -10.26 12.36 -10.18
CA ASP A 15 -9.53 13.48 -9.61
C ASP A 15 -9.52 13.34 -8.07
N PRO A 16 -8.37 13.55 -7.41
CA PRO A 16 -8.26 13.39 -5.95
C PRO A 16 -9.30 14.16 -5.13
N TYR A 17 -9.81 15.28 -5.66
CA TYR A 17 -10.85 16.06 -5.01
C TYR A 17 -12.15 15.28 -4.79
N PHE A 18 -12.52 14.41 -5.74
CA PHE A 18 -13.77 13.62 -5.68
C PHE A 18 -13.62 12.27 -4.99
N ARG A 19 -12.40 11.89 -4.58
CA ARG A 19 -12.13 10.57 -3.96
C ARG A 19 -12.80 10.40 -2.62
N LYS A 20 -12.96 11.48 -1.86
CA LYS A 20 -13.67 11.48 -0.56
C LYS A 20 -15.09 10.92 -0.68
N ASP A 21 -15.80 11.26 -1.75
CA ASP A 21 -17.19 10.85 -1.98
C ASP A 21 -17.29 9.42 -2.54
N ASN A 22 -16.16 8.81 -2.89
CA ASN A 22 -16.05 7.48 -3.49
C ASN A 22 -15.16 6.52 -2.68
N HIS A 23 -14.87 6.85 -1.43
CA HIS A 23 -13.96 6.10 -0.55
C HIS A 23 -14.38 4.63 -0.37
N ASN A 24 -15.67 4.37 -0.35
CA ASN A 24 -16.25 3.04 -0.23
C ASN A 24 -15.88 2.08 -1.37
N LYS A 25 -15.56 2.56 -2.57
CA LYS A 25 -15.08 1.72 -3.67
C LYS A 25 -13.81 0.93 -3.29
N MET A 26 -12.97 1.50 -2.45
CA MET A 26 -11.75 0.86 -1.99
C MET A 26 -11.97 -0.07 -0.77
N THR A 27 -13.00 0.17 0.03
CA THR A 27 -13.24 -0.61 1.25
C THR A 27 -14.27 -1.72 1.08
N PHE A 28 -15.17 -1.59 0.09
CA PHE A 28 -16.31 -2.49 -0.09
C PHE A 28 -15.92 -3.95 -0.31
N ALA A 29 -14.81 -4.21 -0.99
CA ALA A 29 -14.37 -5.58 -1.30
C ALA A 29 -14.19 -6.46 -0.05
N MET A 30 -13.86 -5.86 1.10
CA MET A 30 -13.74 -6.61 2.35
C MET A 30 -15.07 -7.13 2.88
N SER A 31 -16.22 -6.55 2.46
CA SER A 31 -17.55 -7.01 2.88
C SER A 31 -17.91 -8.41 2.37
N TYR A 32 -17.33 -8.82 1.26
CA TYR A 32 -17.55 -10.12 0.63
C TYR A 32 -16.28 -10.99 0.51
N ASN A 33 -15.16 -10.56 1.13
CA ASN A 33 -13.85 -11.21 1.01
C ASN A 33 -13.85 -12.70 1.42
N GLU A 34 -14.74 -13.10 2.34
CA GLU A 34 -14.82 -14.47 2.84
C GLU A 34 -15.67 -15.40 1.96
N SER A 35 -16.38 -14.86 0.96
CA SER A 35 -17.27 -15.66 0.11
C SER A 35 -16.52 -16.56 -0.87
N GLU A 36 -15.33 -16.17 -1.31
CA GLU A 36 -14.52 -16.91 -2.29
C GLU A 36 -13.03 -16.70 -2.09
N LYS A 37 -12.20 -17.50 -2.76
CA LYS A 37 -10.74 -17.33 -2.82
C LYS A 37 -10.36 -16.38 -3.96
N TYR A 38 -10.47 -15.11 -3.71
CA TYR A 38 -10.27 -14.06 -4.72
C TYR A 38 -8.83 -13.89 -5.17
N ILE A 39 -8.70 -13.60 -6.48
CA ILE A 39 -7.49 -13.01 -7.07
C ILE A 39 -7.86 -11.58 -7.44
N LEU A 40 -7.13 -10.60 -6.90
CA LEU A 40 -7.21 -9.21 -7.30
C LEU A 40 -6.47 -9.07 -8.62
N VAL A 41 -7.19 -8.69 -9.67
CA VAL A 41 -6.66 -8.71 -11.05
C VAL A 41 -6.57 -7.30 -11.61
N LEU A 42 -5.46 -6.99 -12.27
CA LEU A 42 -5.36 -5.90 -13.23
C LEU A 42 -5.02 -6.54 -14.57
N SER A 43 -6.05 -7.04 -15.26
CA SER A 43 -5.90 -7.87 -16.47
C SER A 43 -5.68 -7.05 -17.73
N HIS A 44 -5.44 -7.75 -18.85
CA HIS A 44 -5.33 -7.13 -20.17
C HIS A 44 -6.61 -6.40 -20.61
N ASP A 45 -7.78 -6.85 -20.15
CA ASP A 45 -9.08 -6.26 -20.50
C ASP A 45 -9.17 -4.75 -20.22
N GLU A 46 -8.37 -4.29 -19.26
CA GLU A 46 -8.37 -2.89 -18.86
C GLU A 46 -7.24 -2.05 -19.49
N VAL A 47 -6.41 -2.63 -20.36
CA VAL A 47 -5.30 -1.93 -21.02
C VAL A 47 -5.29 -2.11 -22.55
N VAL A 48 -6.47 -2.37 -23.12
CA VAL A 48 -6.71 -2.57 -24.56
C VAL A 48 -7.96 -1.80 -25.00
N HIS A 49 -8.16 -1.66 -26.30
CA HIS A 49 -9.40 -1.17 -26.91
C HIS A 49 -9.84 0.23 -26.44
N LEU A 50 -8.90 1.19 -26.44
CA LEU A 50 -9.12 2.59 -26.08
C LEU A 50 -9.44 2.82 -24.59
N LYS A 51 -9.05 1.88 -23.72
CA LYS A 51 -9.19 2.01 -22.27
C LYS A 51 -7.98 2.67 -21.59
N CYS A 52 -6.94 3.01 -22.32
CA CYS A 52 -5.65 3.51 -21.86
C CYS A 52 -4.81 2.50 -21.07
N SER A 53 -3.50 2.74 -20.97
CA SER A 53 -2.63 2.00 -20.05
C SER A 53 -2.96 2.31 -18.59
N MET A 54 -2.45 1.51 -17.64
CA MET A 54 -2.66 1.79 -16.21
C MET A 54 -2.15 3.17 -15.80
N LEU A 55 -0.98 3.58 -16.30
CA LEU A 55 -0.43 4.92 -16.04
C LEU A 55 -1.34 6.02 -16.58
N ASN A 56 -1.85 5.87 -17.82
CA ASN A 56 -2.65 6.88 -18.47
C ASN A 56 -4.10 6.95 -17.95
N LYS A 57 -4.53 6.00 -17.14
CA LYS A 57 -5.77 6.10 -16.35
C LYS A 57 -5.63 7.05 -15.16
N MET A 58 -4.41 7.29 -14.67
CA MET A 58 -4.18 8.13 -13.49
C MET A 58 -4.38 9.60 -13.82
N PRO A 59 -5.11 10.36 -12.98
CA PRO A 59 -5.28 11.80 -13.14
C PRO A 59 -4.01 12.57 -12.76
N GLY A 60 -4.00 13.85 -13.16
CA GLY A 60 -2.95 14.79 -12.77
C GLY A 60 -1.79 14.89 -13.77
N LEU A 61 -0.73 15.58 -13.34
CA LEU A 61 0.50 15.71 -14.10
C LEU A 61 1.29 14.40 -14.11
N GLU A 62 2.23 14.28 -15.03
CA GLU A 62 2.99 13.04 -15.23
C GLU A 62 3.59 12.47 -13.92
N GLY A 63 4.29 13.30 -13.13
CA GLY A 63 4.86 12.87 -11.85
C GLY A 63 3.81 12.38 -10.85
N ASP A 64 2.63 13.00 -10.84
CA ASP A 64 1.52 12.57 -9.98
C ASP A 64 0.92 11.25 -10.44
N LYS A 65 0.86 11.00 -11.75
CA LYS A 65 0.39 9.72 -12.31
C LYS A 65 1.22 8.55 -11.78
N PHE A 66 2.56 8.66 -11.81
CA PHE A 66 3.45 7.62 -11.29
C PHE A 66 3.24 7.40 -9.78
N LYS A 67 3.23 8.47 -8.98
CA LYS A 67 3.02 8.37 -7.53
C LYS A 67 1.65 7.77 -7.18
N ASN A 68 0.61 8.19 -7.91
CA ASN A 68 -0.74 7.67 -7.73
C ASN A 68 -0.79 6.17 -8.05
N LEU A 69 -0.19 5.73 -9.15
CA LEU A 69 -0.13 4.33 -9.54
C LEU A 69 0.68 3.50 -8.54
N MET A 70 1.80 4.04 -8.01
CA MET A 70 2.59 3.41 -6.94
C MET A 70 1.74 3.19 -5.68
N ALA A 71 0.94 4.19 -5.28
CA ALA A 71 0.01 4.06 -4.15
C ALA A 71 -1.06 2.98 -4.41
N GLY A 72 -1.62 2.94 -5.62
CA GLY A 72 -2.58 1.92 -6.04
C GLY A 72 -1.99 0.50 -5.98
N TYR A 73 -0.78 0.31 -6.48
CA TYR A 73 -0.12 -1.01 -6.43
C TYR A 73 0.20 -1.43 -4.99
N ALA A 74 0.60 -0.49 -4.14
CA ALA A 74 0.82 -0.80 -2.72
C ALA A 74 -0.48 -1.21 -2.02
N PHE A 75 -1.59 -0.52 -2.32
CA PHE A 75 -2.91 -0.89 -1.80
C PHE A 75 -3.29 -2.30 -2.26
N MET A 76 -3.19 -2.59 -3.55
CA MET A 76 -3.46 -3.92 -4.10
C MET A 76 -2.60 -4.99 -3.41
N MET A 77 -1.28 -4.77 -3.27
CA MET A 77 -0.37 -5.74 -2.65
C MET A 77 -0.64 -5.96 -1.17
N GLY A 78 -1.07 -4.92 -0.44
CA GLY A 78 -1.45 -5.01 0.97
C GLY A 78 -2.84 -5.59 1.20
N HIS A 79 -3.80 -5.40 0.30
CA HIS A 79 -5.18 -5.87 0.45
C HIS A 79 -5.28 -7.40 0.50
N SER A 80 -6.35 -7.95 1.07
CA SER A 80 -6.64 -9.38 1.03
C SER A 80 -6.89 -9.89 -0.38
N GLY A 81 -6.55 -11.15 -0.66
CA GLY A 81 -6.64 -11.82 -1.97
C GLY A 81 -5.30 -11.97 -2.66
N LYS A 82 -5.20 -12.91 -3.62
CA LYS A 82 -4.00 -13.08 -4.46
C LYS A 82 -3.90 -11.96 -5.49
N LYS A 83 -2.76 -11.81 -6.14
CA LYS A 83 -2.43 -10.66 -7.00
C LYS A 83 -2.15 -11.08 -8.43
N LEU A 84 -2.62 -10.28 -9.38
CA LEU A 84 -2.25 -10.41 -10.79
C LEU A 84 -2.02 -9.03 -11.39
N LEU A 85 -0.79 -8.78 -11.84
CA LEU A 85 -0.43 -7.69 -12.74
C LEU A 85 -0.22 -8.24 -14.14
N PHE A 86 -0.78 -7.60 -15.14
CA PHE A 86 -0.54 -7.98 -16.52
C PHE A 86 0.78 -7.36 -17.04
N MET A 87 1.43 -8.03 -17.99
CA MET A 87 2.75 -7.67 -18.53
C MET A 87 2.83 -6.20 -18.96
N GLY A 88 3.93 -5.54 -18.61
CA GLY A 88 4.18 -4.11 -18.87
C GLY A 88 3.65 -3.18 -17.79
N GLN A 89 2.74 -3.63 -16.94
CA GLN A 89 2.23 -2.79 -15.84
C GLN A 89 3.30 -2.55 -14.76
N GLU A 90 4.23 -3.49 -14.58
CA GLU A 90 5.30 -3.41 -13.60
C GLU A 90 6.29 -2.27 -13.83
N PHE A 91 6.38 -1.75 -15.06
CA PHE A 91 7.17 -0.56 -15.38
C PHE A 91 6.33 0.59 -15.95
N ALA A 92 4.99 0.52 -15.75
CA ALA A 92 4.04 1.56 -16.16
C ALA A 92 4.05 1.83 -17.67
N GLN A 93 4.02 0.79 -18.52
CA GLN A 93 3.94 0.95 -19.97
C GLN A 93 2.90 2.01 -20.35
N GLU A 94 3.24 2.91 -21.26
CA GLU A 94 2.39 4.05 -21.62
C GLU A 94 1.35 3.72 -22.69
N ARG A 95 1.72 2.88 -23.66
CA ARG A 95 0.80 2.43 -24.69
C ARG A 95 -0.07 1.28 -24.19
N GLU A 96 -1.26 1.18 -24.73
CA GLU A 96 -2.08 -0.01 -24.53
C GLU A 96 -1.35 -1.25 -25.03
N TRP A 97 -1.59 -2.37 -24.35
CA TRP A 97 -1.05 -3.64 -24.75
C TRP A 97 -1.59 -4.08 -26.13
N SER A 98 -0.77 -4.80 -26.88
CA SER A 98 -1.15 -5.37 -28.17
C SER A 98 -0.31 -6.62 -28.42
N GLU A 99 -0.94 -7.69 -28.87
CA GLU A 99 -0.30 -8.93 -29.30
C GLU A 99 0.56 -8.76 -30.57
N LYS A 100 0.43 -7.64 -31.28
CA LYS A 100 1.13 -7.34 -32.55
C LYS A 100 2.51 -6.72 -32.35
N ARG A 101 2.90 -6.43 -31.12
CA ARG A 101 4.18 -5.78 -30.81
C ARG A 101 4.69 -6.22 -29.45
N GLU A 102 6.00 -6.11 -29.28
CA GLU A 102 6.63 -6.29 -27.96
C GLU A 102 6.30 -5.14 -27.01
N LEU A 103 6.61 -5.36 -25.72
CA LEU A 103 6.50 -4.31 -24.70
C LEU A 103 7.53 -3.19 -24.97
N ASP A 104 7.23 -2.01 -24.48
CA ASP A 104 8.04 -0.79 -24.69
C ASP A 104 9.26 -0.76 -23.75
N TRP A 105 10.15 -1.76 -23.84
CA TRP A 105 11.30 -1.90 -22.96
C TRP A 105 12.23 -0.69 -22.90
N PHE A 106 12.24 0.13 -23.96
CA PHE A 106 12.98 1.39 -24.03
C PHE A 106 12.53 2.41 -22.96
N LEU A 107 11.31 2.30 -22.44
CA LEU A 107 10.83 3.15 -21.35
C LEU A 107 11.68 3.00 -20.07
N LEU A 108 12.34 1.88 -19.88
CA LEU A 108 13.24 1.66 -18.73
C LEU A 108 14.50 2.54 -18.74
N ASP A 109 14.79 3.21 -19.86
CA ASP A 109 15.83 4.24 -19.92
C ASP A 109 15.38 5.55 -19.26
N ASP A 110 14.06 5.77 -19.06
CA ASP A 110 13.53 6.88 -18.27
C ASP A 110 13.52 6.49 -16.77
N PRO A 111 14.16 7.30 -15.92
CA PRO A 111 14.19 7.04 -14.47
C PRO A 111 12.82 6.82 -13.82
N LYS A 112 11.75 7.45 -14.29
CA LYS A 112 10.41 7.30 -13.72
C LYS A 112 9.87 5.87 -13.91
N HIS A 113 10.03 5.30 -15.09
CA HIS A 113 9.64 3.93 -15.39
C HIS A 113 10.53 2.93 -14.65
N LYS A 114 11.82 3.23 -14.54
CA LYS A 114 12.75 2.42 -13.75
C LYS A 114 12.40 2.42 -12.27
N HIS A 115 12.07 3.58 -11.69
CA HIS A 115 11.60 3.69 -10.31
C HIS A 115 10.30 2.92 -10.07
N MET A 116 9.36 2.95 -11.03
CA MET A 116 8.14 2.13 -10.96
C MET A 116 8.46 0.64 -10.95
N GLN A 117 9.36 0.17 -11.81
CA GLN A 117 9.79 -1.22 -11.82
C GLN A 117 10.45 -1.63 -10.50
N ASP A 118 11.32 -0.79 -9.96
CA ASP A 118 11.98 -1.03 -8.67
C ASP A 118 10.97 -1.04 -7.51
N TRP A 119 9.94 -0.18 -7.58
CA TRP A 119 8.82 -0.18 -6.63
C TRP A 119 8.02 -1.49 -6.67
N VAL A 120 7.62 -1.93 -7.85
CA VAL A 120 6.88 -3.20 -8.01
C VAL A 120 7.73 -4.38 -7.56
N LYS A 121 9.02 -4.39 -7.88
CA LYS A 121 9.98 -5.39 -7.39
C LYS A 121 10.04 -5.41 -5.87
N ALA A 122 10.11 -4.24 -5.22
CA ALA A 122 10.11 -4.13 -3.76
C ALA A 122 8.81 -4.66 -3.14
N LEU A 123 7.65 -4.32 -3.73
CA LEU A 123 6.35 -4.83 -3.30
C LEU A 123 6.24 -6.36 -3.43
N LEU A 124 6.74 -6.94 -4.53
CA LEU A 124 6.74 -8.39 -4.73
C LEU A 124 7.67 -9.09 -3.71
N HIS A 125 8.82 -8.51 -3.41
CA HIS A 125 9.70 -9.01 -2.36
C HIS A 125 9.06 -8.91 -0.98
N LEU A 126 8.40 -7.78 -0.68
CA LEU A 126 7.64 -7.61 0.56
C LEU A 126 6.58 -8.70 0.68
N TYR A 127 5.79 -8.92 -0.39
CA TYR A 127 4.74 -9.94 -0.43
C TYR A 127 5.29 -11.34 -0.14
N ARG A 128 6.36 -11.74 -0.81
CA ARG A 128 6.96 -13.08 -0.64
C ARG A 128 7.60 -13.31 0.72
N LYS A 129 8.17 -12.26 1.33
CA LYS A 129 8.88 -12.38 2.62
C LYS A 129 7.96 -12.34 3.84
N ASN A 130 6.72 -11.87 3.69
CA ASN A 130 5.84 -11.64 4.82
C ASN A 130 4.58 -12.51 4.73
N PRO A 131 4.53 -13.61 5.50
CA PRO A 131 3.40 -14.54 5.54
C PRO A 131 2.05 -13.87 5.78
N CYS A 132 2.02 -12.78 6.56
CA CYS A 132 0.78 -12.02 6.80
C CYS A 132 0.09 -11.53 5.51
N LEU A 133 0.81 -11.43 4.38
CA LEU A 133 0.25 -10.95 3.12
C LEU A 133 -0.45 -12.05 2.29
N TYR A 134 -0.28 -13.33 2.65
CA TYR A 134 -0.84 -14.43 1.84
C TYR A 134 -1.38 -15.63 2.62
N GLU A 135 -1.10 -15.76 3.92
CA GLU A 135 -1.55 -16.93 4.71
C GLU A 135 -3.04 -16.92 5.01
N GLN A 136 -3.60 -15.74 5.22
CA GLN A 136 -4.99 -15.54 5.66
C GLN A 136 -5.72 -14.55 4.76
N ASP A 137 -5.69 -14.80 3.44
CA ASP A 137 -6.27 -13.90 2.42
C ASP A 137 -7.80 -13.97 2.32
N THR A 138 -8.43 -14.97 2.91
CA THR A 138 -9.85 -15.23 2.73
C THR A 138 -10.66 -15.02 4.00
N THR A 139 -10.06 -14.45 5.03
CA THR A 139 -10.71 -14.23 6.33
C THR A 139 -10.33 -12.89 6.93
N TRP A 140 -11.22 -12.35 7.76
CA TRP A 140 -10.94 -11.17 8.58
C TRP A 140 -9.82 -11.40 9.61
N ALA A 141 -9.49 -12.66 9.92
CA ALA A 141 -8.35 -12.95 10.80
C ALA A 141 -7.02 -12.41 10.26
N GLY A 142 -6.87 -12.35 8.94
CA GLY A 142 -5.66 -11.82 8.28
C GLY A 142 -5.69 -10.33 7.96
N PHE A 143 -6.80 -9.64 8.21
CA PHE A 143 -6.97 -8.24 7.82
C PHE A 143 -7.73 -7.45 8.90
N GLU A 144 -7.25 -6.25 9.18
CA GLU A 144 -7.93 -5.34 10.10
C GLU A 144 -7.77 -3.90 9.63
N TRP A 145 -8.88 -3.20 9.41
CA TRP A 145 -8.82 -1.76 9.21
C TRP A 145 -8.35 -1.06 10.50
N MET A 146 -7.37 -0.18 10.37
CA MET A 146 -7.06 0.79 11.44
C MET A 146 -8.02 1.97 11.34
N ASN A 147 -8.17 2.50 10.12
CA ASN A 147 -9.21 3.47 9.82
C ASN A 147 -9.76 3.22 8.40
N ALA A 148 -11.00 2.73 8.31
CA ALA A 148 -11.70 2.54 7.04
C ALA A 148 -12.45 3.81 6.59
N ASN A 149 -12.52 4.85 7.43
CA ASN A 149 -13.40 6.00 7.25
C ASN A 149 -12.66 7.34 7.16
N ASP A 150 -11.38 7.34 6.84
CA ASP A 150 -10.60 8.56 6.62
C ASP A 150 -10.85 9.15 5.21
N TYR A 151 -12.13 9.25 4.85
CA TYR A 151 -12.56 9.66 3.51
C TYR A 151 -12.20 11.12 3.20
N GLU A 152 -12.32 12.03 4.16
CA GLU A 152 -11.99 13.44 3.95
C GLU A 152 -10.54 13.65 3.50
N ARG A 153 -9.63 12.80 3.96
CA ARG A 153 -8.21 12.83 3.59
C ARG A 153 -7.86 11.83 2.49
N SER A 154 -8.78 10.95 2.12
CA SER A 154 -8.57 9.84 1.19
C SER A 154 -7.36 8.99 1.57
N ILE A 155 -7.24 8.64 2.86
CA ILE A 155 -6.19 7.81 3.41
C ILE A 155 -6.77 6.48 3.87
N PHE A 156 -6.06 5.39 3.58
CA PHE A 156 -6.41 4.06 4.02
C PHE A 156 -5.31 3.53 4.93
N SER A 157 -5.70 3.03 6.10
CA SER A 157 -4.78 2.37 7.01
C SER A 157 -5.35 1.04 7.48
N PHE A 158 -4.53 -0.01 7.39
CA PHE A 158 -4.93 -1.36 7.76
C PHE A 158 -3.73 -2.21 8.17
N VAL A 159 -3.98 -3.25 8.96
CA VAL A 159 -2.97 -4.24 9.36
C VAL A 159 -3.24 -5.56 8.66
N ARG A 160 -2.18 -6.17 8.14
CA ARG A 160 -2.15 -7.57 7.72
C ARG A 160 -1.53 -8.40 8.82
N LYS A 161 -2.15 -9.54 9.12
CA LYS A 161 -1.77 -10.39 10.24
C LYS A 161 -1.40 -11.79 9.75
N SER A 162 -0.27 -12.31 10.25
CA SER A 162 0.07 -13.72 10.04
C SER A 162 -0.75 -14.63 10.98
N LYS A 163 -0.81 -15.90 10.65
CA LYS A 163 -1.54 -16.89 11.43
C LYS A 163 -1.01 -17.04 12.86
N ASP A 164 0.30 -16.90 13.03
CA ASP A 164 0.95 -16.97 14.34
C ASP A 164 1.01 -15.61 15.08
N GLY A 165 0.53 -14.54 14.45
CA GLY A 165 0.53 -13.19 14.99
C GLY A 165 1.91 -12.52 15.10
N LYS A 166 3.00 -13.18 14.68
CA LYS A 166 4.38 -12.67 14.84
C LYS A 166 4.85 -11.80 13.70
N ASN A 167 4.29 -12.00 12.50
CA ASN A 167 4.60 -11.22 11.32
C ASN A 167 3.38 -10.39 10.93
N ASN A 168 3.35 -9.12 11.33
CA ASN A 168 2.26 -8.21 11.03
C ASN A 168 2.78 -6.95 10.36
N LEU A 169 2.06 -6.46 9.37
CA LEU A 169 2.39 -5.24 8.63
C LEU A 169 1.24 -4.23 8.70
N LEU A 170 1.57 -3.01 9.09
CA LEU A 170 0.68 -1.85 9.01
C LEU A 170 0.94 -1.12 7.69
N PHE A 171 -0.09 -0.92 6.91
CA PHE A 171 -0.10 -0.09 5.71
C PHE A 171 -0.76 1.25 6.01
N VAL A 172 -0.15 2.34 5.53
CA VAL A 172 -0.72 3.69 5.53
C VAL A 172 -0.54 4.25 4.12
N ILE A 173 -1.64 4.55 3.44
CA ILE A 173 -1.62 4.92 2.02
C ILE A 173 -2.49 6.15 1.79
N SER A 174 -1.90 7.22 1.25
CA SER A 174 -2.60 8.45 0.84
C SER A 174 -2.86 8.45 -0.66
N PHE A 175 -4.06 8.84 -1.04
CA PHE A 175 -4.47 8.99 -2.43
C PHE A 175 -4.70 10.44 -2.83
N THR A 176 -4.05 11.39 -2.17
CA THR A 176 -4.11 12.82 -2.50
C THR A 176 -2.73 13.41 -2.69
N PRO A 177 -2.58 14.48 -3.52
CA PRO A 177 -1.32 15.16 -3.73
C PRO A 177 -0.95 16.11 -2.56
N VAL A 178 -1.40 15.79 -1.34
CA VAL A 178 -1.21 16.62 -0.16
C VAL A 178 -0.20 15.98 0.77
N GLU A 179 0.89 16.71 1.05
CA GLU A 179 1.82 16.33 2.12
C GLU A 179 1.18 16.58 3.49
N ARG A 180 1.42 15.66 4.42
CA ARG A 180 0.93 15.75 5.81
C ARG A 180 2.09 15.52 6.76
N ASP A 181 2.57 16.59 7.37
CA ASP A 181 3.75 16.55 8.25
C ASP A 181 3.51 15.80 9.55
N ASP A 182 2.26 15.80 10.04
CA ASP A 182 1.87 15.14 11.30
C ASP A 182 0.60 14.30 11.10
N TYR A 183 0.67 13.31 10.19
CA TYR A 183 -0.41 12.33 10.08
C TYR A 183 -0.29 11.32 11.22
N ARG A 184 -1.37 11.16 11.98
CA ARG A 184 -1.41 10.20 13.08
C ARG A 184 -2.30 9.02 12.73
N VAL A 185 -1.79 7.82 12.96
CA VAL A 185 -2.52 6.56 12.75
C VAL A 185 -2.57 5.76 14.04
N GLY A 186 -3.77 5.25 14.35
CA GLY A 186 -3.96 4.31 15.46
C GLY A 186 -3.23 3.00 15.21
N VAL A 187 -2.71 2.39 16.28
CA VAL A 187 -1.96 1.13 16.18
C VAL A 187 -2.43 0.12 17.23
N PRO A 188 -2.28 -1.21 16.95
CA PRO A 188 -2.81 -2.27 17.83
C PRO A 188 -2.29 -2.27 19.26
N GLY A 189 -1.11 -1.71 19.52
CA GLY A 189 -0.53 -1.75 20.86
C GLY A 189 0.75 -0.92 21.02
N ARG A 190 1.27 -0.93 22.25
CA ARG A 190 2.50 -0.21 22.64
C ARG A 190 3.74 -0.96 22.14
N HIS A 191 3.98 -0.89 20.83
CA HIS A 191 5.12 -1.51 20.20
C HIS A 191 6.02 -0.49 19.51
N THR A 192 7.19 -0.95 19.05
CA THR A 192 8.00 -0.22 18.08
C THR A 192 7.64 -0.73 16.69
N TYR A 193 7.40 0.18 15.78
CA TYR A 193 7.03 -0.08 14.39
C TYR A 193 8.20 0.28 13.49
N LYS A 194 8.76 -0.71 12.79
CA LYS A 194 9.88 -0.52 11.87
C LYS A 194 9.36 -0.19 10.48
N LEU A 195 9.82 0.92 9.91
CA LEU A 195 9.55 1.25 8.51
C LEU A 195 10.28 0.24 7.60
N VAL A 196 9.52 -0.49 6.80
CA VAL A 196 10.05 -1.55 5.90
C VAL A 196 9.89 -1.22 4.44
N LEU A 197 8.98 -0.30 4.09
CA LEU A 197 8.83 0.24 2.74
C LEU A 197 8.26 1.66 2.84
N ASN A 198 8.82 2.58 2.03
CA ASN A 198 8.45 3.98 2.00
C ASN A 198 8.55 4.52 0.57
N SER A 199 7.46 5.06 0.03
CA SER A 199 7.46 5.64 -1.32
C SER A 199 8.21 6.97 -1.46
N ALA A 200 8.58 7.60 -0.35
CA ALA A 200 9.42 8.80 -0.37
C ALA A 200 10.93 8.50 -0.49
N ASP A 201 11.32 7.22 -0.45
CA ASP A 201 12.72 6.82 -0.62
C ASP A 201 13.20 7.16 -2.05
N PRO A 202 14.39 7.81 -2.18
CA PRO A 202 14.97 8.18 -3.48
C PRO A 202 15.12 7.01 -4.46
N GLN A 203 15.32 5.78 -3.98
CA GLN A 203 15.39 4.61 -4.84
C GLN A 203 14.12 4.37 -5.68
N PHE A 204 12.99 4.98 -5.28
CA PHE A 204 11.71 4.92 -5.98
C PHE A 204 11.31 6.28 -6.58
N GLY A 205 12.27 7.20 -6.73
CA GLY A 205 11.99 8.58 -7.17
C GLY A 205 11.29 9.44 -6.12
N GLY A 206 11.36 9.05 -4.85
CA GLY A 206 10.81 9.80 -3.73
C GLY A 206 11.63 11.06 -3.38
N SER A 207 11.07 11.87 -2.52
CA SER A 207 11.61 13.21 -2.19
C SER A 207 12.49 13.24 -0.92
N ASP A 208 12.73 12.09 -0.27
CA ASP A 208 13.60 12.06 0.91
C ASP A 208 15.04 12.42 0.52
N THR A 209 15.69 13.21 1.35
CA THR A 209 17.12 13.53 1.29
C THR A 209 17.79 12.99 2.56
N GLU A 210 19.10 13.08 2.67
CA GLU A 210 19.79 12.71 3.91
C GLU A 210 19.26 13.50 5.13
N ASP A 211 18.90 14.77 4.95
CA ASP A 211 18.38 15.63 6.02
C ASP A 211 16.90 15.38 6.33
N THR A 212 16.12 14.89 5.37
CA THR A 212 14.67 14.69 5.50
C THR A 212 14.28 13.21 5.61
N LYS A 213 15.25 12.33 5.65
CA LYS A 213 15.06 10.89 5.73
C LYS A 213 14.18 10.48 6.90
N ARG A 214 13.18 9.68 6.63
CA ARG A 214 12.26 9.22 7.64
C ARG A 214 12.93 8.29 8.64
N PRO A 215 12.56 8.37 9.94
CA PRO A 215 13.06 7.44 10.95
C PRO A 215 12.83 5.97 10.53
N VAL A 216 13.81 5.12 10.79
CA VAL A 216 13.69 3.67 10.52
C VAL A 216 12.71 2.96 11.46
N SER A 217 12.31 3.61 12.56
CA SER A 217 11.35 3.07 13.52
C SER A 217 10.59 4.16 14.26
N TYR A 218 9.37 3.82 14.64
CA TYR A 218 8.42 4.68 15.34
C TYR A 218 7.97 3.99 16.62
N LYS A 219 8.10 4.65 17.77
CA LYS A 219 7.55 4.16 19.04
C LYS A 219 6.10 4.59 19.14
N ALA A 220 5.21 3.67 19.50
CA ALA A 220 3.83 4.01 19.79
C ALA A 220 3.72 4.90 21.03
N GLU A 221 2.98 5.98 20.90
CA GLU A 221 2.66 6.91 21.97
C GLU A 221 1.28 6.57 22.53
N LYS A 222 1.08 6.81 23.83
CA LYS A 222 -0.25 6.70 24.46
C LYS A 222 -1.09 7.94 24.11
N LYS A 223 -1.43 8.05 22.84
CA LYS A 223 -2.30 9.10 22.30
C LYS A 223 -3.39 8.40 21.50
N PRO A 224 -4.66 8.42 21.96
CA PRO A 224 -5.76 7.77 21.25
C PRO A 224 -5.95 8.29 19.84
N CYS A 225 -6.13 7.39 18.89
CA CYS A 225 -6.40 7.69 17.49
C CYS A 225 -7.06 6.48 16.82
N ASP A 226 -7.99 6.70 15.89
CA ASP A 226 -8.66 5.65 15.13
C ASP A 226 -9.29 4.55 16.02
N GLY A 227 -9.85 4.93 17.18
CA GLY A 227 -10.42 3.99 18.14
C GLY A 227 -9.39 3.11 18.87
N ARG A 228 -8.09 3.46 18.83
CA ARG A 228 -7.00 2.77 19.53
C ARG A 228 -6.40 3.66 20.61
N ASP A 229 -5.92 3.06 21.70
CA ASP A 229 -5.27 3.79 22.80
C ASP A 229 -3.88 4.31 22.43
N TYR A 230 -3.25 3.68 21.46
CA TYR A 230 -1.90 4.00 21.00
C TYR A 230 -1.89 4.42 19.53
N SER A 231 -0.98 5.31 19.19
CA SER A 231 -0.80 5.79 17.84
C SER A 231 0.65 6.13 17.54
N ILE A 232 0.98 6.25 16.26
CA ILE A 232 2.26 6.79 15.77
C ILE A 232 2.01 8.02 14.90
N GLY A 233 2.89 9.02 14.97
CA GLY A 233 2.94 10.13 14.03
C GLY A 233 3.86 9.78 12.87
N TYR A 234 3.44 10.11 11.65
CA TYR A 234 4.19 9.83 10.43
C TYR A 234 4.07 10.99 9.44
N LYS A 235 5.22 11.44 8.88
CA LYS A 235 5.21 12.40 7.79
C LYS A 235 4.82 11.68 6.49
N LEU A 236 3.59 11.90 6.02
CA LEU A 236 3.03 11.22 4.84
C LEU A 236 3.17 12.12 3.61
N PRO A 237 3.96 11.71 2.59
CA PRO A 237 4.15 12.51 1.38
C PRO A 237 2.92 12.50 0.48
N PRO A 238 2.86 13.36 -0.56
CA PRO A 238 1.84 13.29 -1.60
C PRO A 238 1.77 11.89 -2.22
N TYR A 239 0.58 11.30 -2.29
CA TYR A 239 0.36 9.90 -2.71
C TYR A 239 1.23 8.91 -1.94
N GLY A 240 1.50 9.23 -0.67
CA GLY A 240 2.49 8.53 0.13
C GLY A 240 2.06 7.13 0.56
N VAL A 241 3.03 6.25 0.57
CA VAL A 241 2.90 4.88 1.09
C VAL A 241 3.92 4.67 2.19
N ALA A 242 3.46 4.17 3.33
CA ALA A 242 4.32 3.64 4.38
C ALA A 242 3.87 2.23 4.75
N VAL A 243 4.81 1.30 4.82
CA VAL A 243 4.58 -0.04 5.37
C VAL A 243 5.49 -0.24 6.56
N LEU A 244 4.88 -0.56 7.71
CA LEU A 244 5.59 -0.72 8.97
C LEU A 244 5.38 -2.13 9.51
N SER A 245 6.48 -2.75 9.94
CA SER A 245 6.47 -4.05 10.61
C SER A 245 6.38 -3.86 12.13
N LEU A 246 5.49 -4.60 12.79
CA LEU A 246 5.42 -4.62 14.24
C LEU A 246 6.60 -5.41 14.80
N ILE A 247 7.44 -4.76 15.61
CA ILE A 247 8.50 -5.43 16.34
C ILE A 247 7.94 -5.81 17.71
N HIS A 248 7.73 -7.11 17.93
CA HIS A 248 7.48 -7.62 19.26
C HIS A 248 8.79 -7.56 20.06
N ILE A 249 8.89 -6.61 20.99
CA ILE A 249 9.95 -6.63 21.99
C ILE A 249 9.56 -7.74 22.95
N SER A 250 10.20 -8.91 22.84
CA SER A 250 10.16 -9.89 23.92
C SER A 250 10.80 -9.20 25.14
N GLU A 251 10.02 -8.96 26.20
CA GLU A 251 10.62 -8.54 27.47
C GLU A 251 11.68 -9.59 27.85
N PRO A 252 12.87 -9.15 28.27
CA PRO A 252 13.86 -10.09 28.77
C PRO A 252 13.21 -10.82 29.95
N THR A 253 13.13 -12.15 29.84
CA THR A 253 12.67 -13.02 30.90
C THR A 253 13.47 -12.65 32.15
N ARG A 254 12.83 -12.03 33.14
CA ARG A 254 13.42 -11.88 34.46
C ARG A 254 13.65 -13.30 34.99
N HIS A 255 14.88 -13.79 34.88
CA HIS A 255 15.31 -14.91 35.67
C HIS A 255 15.20 -14.48 37.15
N SER A 256 14.19 -14.96 37.82
CA SER A 256 14.15 -14.90 39.28
C SER A 256 15.35 -15.69 39.78
N LEU A 257 16.36 -14.99 40.29
CA LEU A 257 17.38 -15.60 41.11
C LEU A 257 16.68 -16.14 42.35
N ILE A 258 16.45 -17.43 42.37
CA ILE A 258 16.13 -18.14 43.60
C ILE A 258 17.47 -18.26 44.34
N SER A 259 17.67 -17.39 45.32
CA SER A 259 18.73 -17.55 46.30
C SER A 259 18.26 -18.59 47.32
N TYR A 260 19.06 -19.64 47.44
CA TYR A 260 18.99 -20.58 48.57
C TYR A 260 19.58 -19.97 49.83
#